data_1b53ae368eb09173949ffcd3f264e2e0
#
_entry.id   1b53ae368eb09173949ffcd3f264e2e0
#
_cell.length_a   1.000
_cell.length_b   1.000
_cell.length_c   1.000
_cell.angle_alpha   90.00
_cell.angle_beta   90.00
_cell.angle_gamma   90.00
#
_symmetry.space_group_name_H-M   'P 1'
#
loop_
_entity.id
_entity.type
_entity.pdbx_description
1 polymer ?
#
loop_
_entity_poly.entity_id
_entity_poly.type
_entity_poly.pdbx_seq_one_letter_code
_entity_poly.pdbx_strand_id
1 'polypeptide(L)'
;MYLMVPKVRQGGYIPFFVTECKRSEAMLVQVVQEAFVQGVSTRKMEKLAHSLSIENLSRSQVSEMTKGLNEQVEEFRNRSLAGTVYPVLWVDALYEKVRVDGRIVSIVVLIVCGVDENGHRDIIAVEPMTDESRSSYGVLFQNLKDRGLSTPRLIISDAHSGLASAIRDFFPGASWQRCKVHFMRNILAYVPQKEKKSFAETLKEIWLAPTAGIILL
;
A
#
# COMPACT_ATOMS: atom_id res chain seq x y z
N MET A 1 -25.44 13.78 -30.13
CA MET A 1 -24.99 14.67 -31.21
C MET A 1 -23.89 13.94 -31.96
N TYR A 2 -24.15 13.48 -33.20
CA TYR A 2 -23.11 12.83 -34.01
C TYR A 2 -22.35 13.89 -34.76
N LEU A 3 -21.07 14.07 -34.43
CA LEU A 3 -20.15 14.93 -35.20
C LEU A 3 -19.64 14.15 -36.43
N MET A 4 -20.09 14.51 -37.60
CA MET A 4 -19.51 14.01 -38.84
C MET A 4 -18.19 14.77 -39.13
N VAL A 5 -17.08 14.10 -38.86
CA VAL A 5 -15.75 14.63 -39.21
C VAL A 5 -15.46 14.26 -40.66
N PRO A 6 -15.19 15.22 -41.57
CA PRO A 6 -14.89 14.91 -42.95
C PRO A 6 -13.58 14.11 -43.05
N LYS A 7 -13.60 12.98 -43.81
CA LYS A 7 -12.41 12.20 -44.12
C LYS A 7 -11.54 12.97 -45.10
N VAL A 8 -10.36 13.41 -44.65
CA VAL A 8 -9.37 14.02 -45.51
C VAL A 8 -8.48 12.90 -46.08
N ARG A 9 -8.30 12.88 -47.42
CA ARG A 9 -7.57 11.82 -48.12
C ARG A 9 -6.06 11.83 -47.92
N GLN A 10 -5.45 12.97 -47.55
CA GLN A 10 -4.01 13.10 -47.24
C GLN A 10 -3.81 14.31 -46.30
N GLY A 11 -3.05 14.13 -45.18
CA GLY A 11 -2.64 15.18 -44.27
C GLY A 11 -3.78 15.72 -43.39
N GLY A 12 -4.00 15.10 -42.22
CA GLY A 12 -5.17 15.38 -41.41
C GLY A 12 -5.09 16.72 -40.67
N TYR A 13 -5.94 17.68 -41.02
CA TYR A 13 -6.38 18.70 -40.07
C TYR A 13 -7.22 18.03 -38.99
N ILE A 14 -6.72 17.98 -37.77
CA ILE A 14 -7.51 17.58 -36.61
C ILE A 14 -8.08 18.85 -35.98
N PRO A 15 -9.42 19.09 -36.06
CA PRO A 15 -10.02 20.27 -35.43
C PRO A 15 -9.68 20.33 -33.95
N PHE A 16 -9.43 21.51 -33.38
CA PHE A 16 -9.03 21.72 -32.01
C PHE A 16 -10.05 21.10 -30.99
N PHE A 17 -11.32 21.06 -31.32
CA PHE A 17 -12.37 20.44 -30.48
C PHE A 17 -12.22 18.93 -30.38
N VAL A 18 -11.55 18.23 -31.29
CA VAL A 18 -11.23 16.80 -31.17
C VAL A 18 -10.12 16.59 -30.13
N THR A 19 -9.25 17.57 -29.96
CA THR A 19 -8.21 17.56 -28.92
C THR A 19 -8.81 17.81 -27.54
N GLU A 20 -9.87 18.61 -27.43
CA GLU A 20 -10.60 18.82 -26.19
C GLU A 20 -11.41 17.58 -25.77
N CYS A 21 -11.99 16.83 -26.73
CA CYS A 21 -12.59 15.54 -26.45
C CYS A 21 -11.59 14.56 -25.81
N LYS A 22 -10.35 14.52 -26.27
CA LYS A 22 -9.29 13.70 -25.67
C LYS A 22 -8.98 14.08 -24.22
N ARG A 23 -9.01 15.38 -23.88
CA ARG A 23 -8.85 15.82 -22.48
C ARG A 23 -10.02 15.36 -21.60
N SER A 24 -11.24 15.46 -22.10
CA SER A 24 -12.44 15.01 -21.38
C SER A 24 -12.43 13.49 -21.16
N GLU A 25 -11.97 12.74 -22.18
CA GLU A 25 -11.79 11.27 -22.05
C GLU A 25 -10.71 10.93 -21.01
N ALA A 26 -9.57 11.61 -21.03
CA ALA A 26 -8.51 11.41 -20.05
C ALA A 26 -8.99 11.76 -18.61
N MET A 27 -9.75 12.83 -18.44
CA MET A 27 -10.36 13.18 -17.16
C MET A 27 -11.38 12.13 -16.70
N LEU A 28 -12.18 11.59 -17.61
CA LEU A 28 -13.12 10.51 -17.29
C LEU A 28 -12.37 9.27 -16.81
N VAL A 29 -11.29 8.87 -17.48
CA VAL A 29 -10.43 7.76 -17.07
C VAL A 29 -9.91 7.99 -15.65
N GLN A 30 -9.38 9.17 -15.33
CA GLN A 30 -8.89 9.51 -14.00
C GLN A 30 -10.00 9.42 -12.93
N VAL A 31 -11.19 9.96 -13.23
CA VAL A 31 -12.34 9.88 -12.29
C VAL A 31 -12.76 8.43 -12.05
N VAL A 32 -12.78 7.61 -13.11
CA VAL A 32 -13.13 6.18 -13.01
C VAL A 32 -12.08 5.43 -12.19
N GLN A 33 -10.79 5.69 -12.44
CA GLN A 33 -9.68 5.09 -11.69
C GLN A 33 -9.72 5.49 -10.20
N GLU A 34 -9.91 6.78 -9.91
CA GLU A 34 -10.03 7.27 -8.54
C GLU A 34 -11.24 6.63 -7.82
N ALA A 35 -12.40 6.62 -8.46
CA ALA A 35 -13.58 5.98 -7.90
C ALA A 35 -13.38 4.47 -7.65
N PHE A 36 -12.61 3.80 -8.52
CA PHE A 36 -12.26 2.39 -8.36
C PHE A 36 -11.36 2.17 -7.14
N VAL A 37 -10.34 3.00 -6.97
CA VAL A 37 -9.44 2.98 -5.80
C VAL A 37 -10.21 3.24 -4.50
N GLN A 38 -11.23 4.11 -4.54
CA GLN A 38 -12.14 4.38 -3.42
C GLN A 38 -13.17 3.26 -3.16
N GLY A 39 -13.07 2.15 -3.88
CA GLY A 39 -13.92 0.96 -3.67
C GLY A 39 -15.30 1.02 -4.33
N VAL A 40 -15.50 1.92 -5.28
CA VAL A 40 -16.73 1.95 -6.07
C VAL A 40 -16.73 0.79 -7.07
N SER A 41 -17.66 -0.15 -6.93
CA SER A 41 -17.76 -1.29 -7.84
C SER A 41 -18.08 -0.86 -9.28
N THR A 42 -17.64 -1.64 -10.27
CA THR A 42 -17.89 -1.38 -11.69
C THR A 42 -19.38 -1.22 -12.01
N ARG A 43 -20.26 -1.97 -11.30
CA ARG A 43 -21.73 -1.82 -11.41
C ARG A 43 -22.24 -0.49 -10.88
N LYS A 44 -21.66 0.02 -9.81
CA LYS A 44 -22.02 1.35 -9.25
C LYS A 44 -21.51 2.46 -10.16
N MET A 45 -20.34 2.30 -10.76
CA MET A 45 -19.78 3.25 -11.74
C MET A 45 -20.64 3.35 -13.00
N GLU A 46 -21.10 2.24 -13.55
CA GLU A 46 -22.03 2.20 -14.68
C GLU A 46 -23.31 3.02 -14.38
N LYS A 47 -23.89 2.81 -13.18
CA LYS A 47 -25.08 3.60 -12.73
C LYS A 47 -24.77 5.06 -12.53
N LEU A 48 -23.62 5.42 -11.96
CA LEU A 48 -23.18 6.79 -11.76
C LEU A 48 -22.98 7.50 -13.11
N ALA A 49 -22.32 6.86 -14.06
CA ALA A 49 -22.13 7.38 -15.40
C ALA A 49 -23.45 7.67 -16.10
N HIS A 50 -24.41 6.73 -16.00
CA HIS A 50 -25.74 6.91 -16.57
C HIS A 50 -26.46 8.13 -15.94
N SER A 51 -26.34 8.33 -14.62
CA SER A 51 -26.92 9.51 -13.94
C SER A 51 -26.26 10.84 -14.35
N LEU A 52 -25.04 10.79 -14.88
CA LEU A 52 -24.29 11.93 -15.44
C LEU A 52 -24.48 12.08 -16.96
N SER A 53 -25.46 11.36 -17.55
CA SER A 53 -25.72 11.33 -19.00
C SER A 53 -24.54 10.84 -19.85
N ILE A 54 -23.68 9.99 -19.27
CA ILE A 54 -22.60 9.29 -19.96
C ILE A 54 -23.18 7.94 -20.40
N GLU A 55 -23.71 7.89 -21.62
CA GLU A 55 -24.50 6.73 -22.10
C GLU A 55 -23.65 5.47 -22.40
N ASN A 56 -22.34 5.59 -22.57
CA ASN A 56 -21.50 4.52 -23.10
C ASN A 56 -20.45 4.00 -22.11
N LEU A 57 -20.62 4.13 -20.79
CA LEU A 57 -19.70 3.58 -19.82
C LEU A 57 -20.19 2.20 -19.32
N SER A 58 -19.85 1.16 -20.05
CA SER A 58 -20.13 -0.23 -19.68
C SER A 58 -19.14 -0.76 -18.65
N ARG A 59 -19.48 -1.87 -17.96
CA ARG A 59 -18.56 -2.54 -16.99
C ARG A 59 -17.24 -2.98 -17.63
N SER A 60 -17.28 -3.42 -18.89
CA SER A 60 -16.08 -3.80 -19.63
C SER A 60 -15.16 -2.60 -19.89
N GLN A 61 -15.74 -1.45 -20.22
CA GLN A 61 -14.96 -0.22 -20.40
C GLN A 61 -14.37 0.29 -19.06
N VAL A 62 -15.12 0.22 -17.95
CA VAL A 62 -14.57 0.51 -16.62
C VAL A 62 -13.41 -0.41 -16.30
N SER A 63 -13.56 -1.72 -16.57
CA SER A 63 -12.49 -2.70 -16.37
C SER A 63 -11.26 -2.40 -17.24
N GLU A 64 -11.46 -1.98 -18.49
CA GLU A 64 -10.37 -1.58 -19.38
C GLU A 64 -9.65 -0.33 -18.89
N MET A 65 -10.39 0.70 -18.47
CA MET A 65 -9.83 1.94 -17.92
C MET A 65 -9.01 1.71 -16.63
N THR A 66 -9.34 0.67 -15.87
CA THR A 66 -8.62 0.33 -14.64
C THR A 66 -7.40 -0.58 -14.85
N LYS A 67 -7.19 -1.13 -16.05
CA LYS A 67 -6.00 -1.95 -16.34
C LYS A 67 -4.69 -1.19 -16.12
N GLY A 68 -4.64 0.08 -16.49
CA GLY A 68 -3.45 0.91 -16.29
C GLY A 68 -3.05 1.06 -14.82
N LEU A 69 -3.97 0.84 -13.85
CA LEU A 69 -3.64 0.81 -12.43
C LEU A 69 -2.77 -0.39 -12.07
N ASN A 70 -3.03 -1.56 -12.71
CA ASN A 70 -2.21 -2.75 -12.47
C ASN A 70 -0.78 -2.55 -12.93
N GLU A 71 -0.58 -1.88 -14.07
CA GLU A 71 0.76 -1.54 -14.59
C GLU A 71 1.51 -0.62 -13.60
N GLN A 72 0.83 0.40 -13.06
CA GLN A 72 1.41 1.28 -12.05
C GLN A 72 1.76 0.53 -10.75
N VAL A 73 0.90 -0.40 -10.32
CA VAL A 73 1.17 -1.24 -9.14
C VAL A 73 2.38 -2.14 -9.40
N GLU A 74 2.49 -2.77 -10.58
CA GLU A 74 3.63 -3.61 -10.91
C GLU A 74 4.92 -2.78 -11.06
N GLU A 75 4.87 -1.60 -11.64
CA GLU A 75 6.00 -0.66 -11.68
C GLU A 75 6.46 -0.29 -10.26
N PHE A 76 5.52 0.06 -9.37
CA PHE A 76 5.81 0.33 -7.98
C PHE A 76 6.45 -0.87 -7.27
N ARG A 77 5.89 -2.08 -7.45
CA ARG A 77 6.37 -3.30 -6.80
C ARG A 77 7.76 -3.69 -7.26
N ASN A 78 8.12 -3.40 -8.51
CA ASN A 78 9.40 -3.79 -9.11
C ASN A 78 10.42 -2.65 -9.19
N ARG A 79 10.08 -1.44 -8.71
CA ARG A 79 10.99 -0.30 -8.77
C ARG A 79 12.30 -0.58 -8.04
N SER A 80 13.40 -0.08 -8.57
CA SER A 80 14.70 -0.15 -7.92
C SER A 80 14.71 0.62 -6.61
N LEU A 81 15.32 0.04 -5.59
CA LEU A 81 15.60 0.69 -4.31
C LEU A 81 17.09 1.07 -4.18
N ALA A 82 17.88 0.75 -5.21
CA ALA A 82 19.29 1.14 -5.27
C ALA A 82 19.42 2.67 -5.33
N GLY A 83 20.34 3.22 -4.57
CA GLY A 83 20.59 4.67 -4.53
C GLY A 83 19.87 5.42 -3.39
N THR A 84 18.96 4.77 -2.68
CA THR A 84 18.37 5.33 -1.45
C THR A 84 18.75 4.43 -0.27
N VAL A 85 19.32 5.03 0.76
CA VAL A 85 19.63 4.33 2.02
C VAL A 85 18.46 4.52 2.98
N TYR A 86 17.90 3.41 3.47
CA TYR A 86 16.85 3.40 4.47
C TYR A 86 17.39 2.83 5.79
N PRO A 87 17.95 3.67 6.68
CA PRO A 87 18.49 3.21 7.96
C PRO A 87 17.43 2.61 8.89
N VAL A 88 16.16 2.97 8.72
CA VAL A 88 15.06 2.46 9.54
C VAL A 88 13.95 1.91 8.64
N LEU A 89 13.47 0.71 8.97
CA LEU A 89 12.27 0.13 8.36
C LEU A 89 11.18 -0.07 9.41
N TRP A 90 9.93 0.23 9.03
CA TRP A 90 8.73 -0.26 9.70
C TRP A 90 8.10 -1.36 8.86
N VAL A 91 7.77 -2.46 9.51
CA VAL A 91 7.08 -3.59 8.89
C VAL A 91 5.79 -3.84 9.66
N ASP A 92 4.66 -3.72 8.98
CA ASP A 92 3.33 -3.88 9.56
C ASP A 92 2.46 -4.77 8.68
N ALA A 93 1.56 -5.52 9.29
CA ALA A 93 0.65 -6.43 8.61
C ALA A 93 -0.80 -5.98 8.80
N LEU A 94 -1.52 -5.84 7.69
CA LEU A 94 -2.95 -5.56 7.68
C LEU A 94 -3.71 -6.80 7.25
N TYR A 95 -4.85 -7.07 7.91
CA TYR A 95 -5.75 -8.16 7.54
C TYR A 95 -6.90 -7.61 6.73
N GLU A 96 -7.01 -8.06 5.47
CA GLU A 96 -8.07 -7.65 4.56
C GLU A 96 -8.95 -8.84 4.16
N LYS A 97 -10.25 -8.59 4.02
CA LYS A 97 -11.20 -9.59 3.53
C LYS A 97 -11.44 -9.39 2.05
N VAL A 98 -10.97 -10.33 1.26
CA VAL A 98 -11.16 -10.33 -0.20
C VAL A 98 -12.09 -11.45 -0.63
N ARG A 99 -12.78 -11.24 -1.74
CA ARG A 99 -13.60 -12.28 -2.34
C ARG A 99 -12.83 -12.99 -3.45
N VAL A 100 -12.55 -14.28 -3.24
CA VAL A 100 -11.90 -15.16 -4.20
C VAL A 100 -12.87 -16.30 -4.51
N ASP A 101 -13.16 -16.52 -5.78
CA ASP A 101 -14.06 -17.59 -6.26
C ASP A 101 -15.41 -17.68 -5.51
N GLY A 102 -16.00 -16.51 -5.23
CA GLY A 102 -17.29 -16.39 -4.53
C GLY A 102 -17.22 -16.55 -3.01
N ARG A 103 -16.07 -16.88 -2.43
CA ARG A 103 -15.83 -17.01 -0.98
C ARG A 103 -15.10 -15.79 -0.44
N ILE A 104 -15.36 -15.45 0.82
CA ILE A 104 -14.62 -14.42 1.52
C ILE A 104 -13.42 -15.10 2.18
N VAL A 105 -12.22 -14.66 1.80
CA VAL A 105 -10.95 -15.13 2.34
C VAL A 105 -10.27 -13.96 3.04
N SER A 106 -9.68 -14.19 4.20
CA SER A 106 -8.81 -13.21 4.85
C SER A 106 -7.41 -13.37 4.28
N ILE A 107 -6.86 -12.27 3.77
CA ILE A 107 -5.46 -12.19 3.36
C ILE A 107 -4.72 -11.24 4.27
N VAL A 108 -3.43 -11.43 4.37
CA VAL A 108 -2.50 -10.52 5.04
C VAL A 108 -1.85 -9.64 3.98
N VAL A 109 -1.86 -8.33 4.20
CA VAL A 109 -1.12 -7.38 3.35
C VAL A 109 0.02 -6.82 4.18
N LEU A 110 1.24 -7.22 3.85
CA LEU A 110 2.44 -6.71 4.52
C LEU A 110 2.86 -5.40 3.88
N ILE A 111 3.04 -4.38 4.71
CA ILE A 111 3.51 -3.06 4.31
C ILE A 111 4.89 -2.83 4.90
N VAL A 112 5.84 -2.44 4.06
CA VAL A 112 7.18 -2.03 4.48
C VAL A 112 7.36 -0.55 4.16
N CYS A 113 7.58 0.23 5.21
CA CYS A 113 7.88 1.65 5.12
C CYS A 113 9.35 1.89 5.49
N GLY A 114 10.12 2.44 4.54
CA GLY A 114 11.49 2.90 4.79
C GLY A 114 11.52 4.36 5.25
N VAL A 115 12.51 4.70 6.06
CA VAL A 115 12.85 6.08 6.37
C VAL A 115 14.26 6.33 5.90
N ASP A 116 14.42 7.33 5.03
CA ASP A 116 15.71 7.72 4.49
C ASP A 116 16.57 8.49 5.51
N GLU A 117 17.79 8.83 5.13
CA GLU A 117 18.72 9.57 5.97
C GLU A 117 18.25 11.02 6.27
N ASN A 118 17.33 11.55 5.48
CA ASN A 118 16.73 12.86 5.66
C ASN A 118 15.46 12.83 6.52
N GLY A 119 15.01 11.64 6.92
CA GLY A 119 13.79 11.42 7.68
C GLY A 119 12.51 11.32 6.84
N HIS A 120 12.61 11.29 5.51
CA HIS A 120 11.45 11.07 4.65
C HIS A 120 11.01 9.61 4.72
N ARG A 121 9.69 9.43 4.73
CA ARG A 121 9.06 8.10 4.73
C ARG A 121 8.64 7.73 3.32
N ASP A 122 8.96 6.51 2.94
CA ASP A 122 8.60 5.93 1.65
C ASP A 122 8.04 4.53 1.84
N ILE A 123 6.91 4.22 1.21
CA ILE A 123 6.40 2.86 1.16
C ILE A 123 7.21 2.10 0.12
N ILE A 124 8.02 1.14 0.55
CA ILE A 124 8.91 0.39 -0.33
C ILE A 124 8.39 -0.98 -0.73
N ALA A 125 7.41 -1.50 0.00
CA ALA A 125 6.67 -2.70 -0.39
C ALA A 125 5.24 -2.70 0.14
N VAL A 126 4.33 -3.28 -0.65
CA VAL A 126 2.97 -3.67 -0.28
C VAL A 126 2.77 -5.06 -0.88
N GLU A 127 2.76 -6.09 -0.04
CA GLU A 127 2.72 -7.48 -0.50
C GLU A 127 1.58 -8.25 0.14
N PRO A 128 0.58 -8.69 -0.66
CA PRO A 128 -0.45 -9.59 -0.18
C PRO A 128 0.13 -10.99 0.03
N MET A 129 -0.17 -11.59 1.18
CA MET A 129 0.28 -12.91 1.58
C MET A 129 -0.91 -13.77 1.99
N THR A 130 -0.82 -15.06 1.75
CA THR A 130 -1.83 -16.02 2.18
C THR A 130 -1.64 -16.48 3.62
N ASP A 131 -0.41 -16.39 4.13
CA ASP A 131 -0.02 -16.77 5.48
C ASP A 131 1.12 -15.92 6.04
N GLU A 132 1.20 -15.85 7.35
CA GLU A 132 2.26 -15.17 8.10
C GLU A 132 3.35 -16.18 8.53
N SER A 133 4.03 -16.77 7.55
CA SER A 133 5.12 -17.70 7.80
C SER A 133 6.49 -17.05 7.63
N ARG A 134 7.52 -17.63 8.28
CA ARG A 134 8.92 -17.24 8.07
C ARG A 134 9.31 -17.30 6.59
N SER A 135 8.79 -18.27 5.84
CA SER A 135 9.05 -18.40 4.40
C SER A 135 8.43 -17.27 3.59
N SER A 136 7.17 -16.92 3.85
CA SER A 136 6.48 -15.83 3.13
C SER A 136 7.17 -14.48 3.37
N TYR A 137 7.54 -14.18 4.61
CA TYR A 137 8.36 -12.99 4.93
C TYR A 137 9.73 -13.03 4.26
N GLY A 138 10.35 -14.22 4.19
CA GLY A 138 11.64 -14.41 3.55
C GLY A 138 11.62 -14.09 2.06
N VAL A 139 10.58 -14.50 1.34
CA VAL A 139 10.38 -14.16 -0.08
C VAL A 139 10.33 -12.65 -0.29
N LEU A 140 9.58 -11.93 0.54
CA LEU A 140 9.51 -10.47 0.45
C LEU A 140 10.86 -9.82 0.74
N PHE A 141 11.55 -10.22 1.80
CA PHE A 141 12.84 -9.63 2.16
C PHE A 141 13.91 -9.91 1.11
N GLN A 142 13.87 -11.10 0.48
CA GLN A 142 14.75 -11.39 -0.66
C GLN A 142 14.41 -10.47 -1.84
N ASN A 143 13.14 -10.30 -2.19
CA ASN A 143 12.74 -9.37 -3.25
C ASN A 143 13.22 -7.93 -2.99
N LEU A 144 13.12 -7.43 -1.75
CA LEU A 144 13.62 -6.11 -1.41
C LEU A 144 15.14 -5.99 -1.61
N LYS A 145 15.90 -7.04 -1.26
CA LYS A 145 17.35 -7.08 -1.49
C LYS A 145 17.69 -7.13 -2.98
N ASP A 146 16.96 -7.93 -3.75
CA ASP A 146 17.15 -8.05 -5.21
C ASP A 146 16.85 -6.72 -5.92
N ARG A 147 15.91 -5.92 -5.39
CA ARG A 147 15.63 -4.56 -5.84
C ARG A 147 16.67 -3.53 -5.39
N GLY A 148 17.67 -3.93 -4.62
CA GLY A 148 18.79 -3.09 -4.21
C GLY A 148 18.65 -2.46 -2.81
N LEU A 149 17.73 -2.95 -1.96
CA LEU A 149 17.65 -2.48 -0.58
C LEU A 149 18.93 -2.81 0.18
N SER A 150 19.61 -1.79 0.69
CA SER A 150 20.73 -1.94 1.62
C SER A 150 20.25 -2.43 3.00
N THR A 151 21.14 -3.08 3.75
CA THR A 151 20.81 -3.55 5.10
C THR A 151 20.47 -2.37 6.01
N PRO A 152 19.25 -2.31 6.57
CA PRO A 152 18.86 -1.25 7.51
C PRO A 152 19.62 -1.40 8.83
N ARG A 153 19.70 -0.32 9.61
CA ARG A 153 20.26 -0.33 10.96
C ARG A 153 19.23 -0.81 11.99
N LEU A 154 17.95 -0.45 11.77
CA LEU A 154 16.85 -0.77 12.68
C LEU A 154 15.62 -1.21 11.89
N ILE A 155 15.00 -2.31 12.33
CA ILE A 155 13.71 -2.76 11.83
C ILE A 155 12.71 -2.80 12.99
N ILE A 156 11.59 -2.11 12.81
CA ILE A 156 10.51 -2.02 13.78
C ILE A 156 9.32 -2.82 13.26
N SER A 157 8.83 -3.78 14.04
CA SER A 157 7.64 -4.56 13.69
C SER A 157 6.83 -4.94 14.91
N ASP A 158 5.70 -5.62 14.70
CA ASP A 158 5.05 -6.35 15.78
C ASP A 158 5.93 -7.53 16.26
N ALA A 159 5.47 -8.23 17.31
CA ALA A 159 6.23 -9.34 17.90
C ALA A 159 5.86 -10.70 17.29
N HIS A 160 5.44 -10.74 16.01
CA HIS A 160 5.16 -12.01 15.34
C HIS A 160 6.47 -12.82 15.20
N SER A 161 6.47 -14.05 15.72
CA SER A 161 7.70 -14.87 15.83
C SER A 161 8.31 -15.20 14.46
N GLY A 162 7.48 -15.47 13.44
CA GLY A 162 7.90 -15.73 12.07
C GLY A 162 8.59 -14.52 11.45
N LEU A 163 8.02 -13.32 11.66
CA LEU A 163 8.58 -12.07 11.16
C LEU A 163 9.92 -11.75 11.83
N ALA A 164 9.98 -11.82 13.15
CA ALA A 164 11.23 -11.60 13.89
C ALA A 164 12.33 -12.59 13.50
N SER A 165 11.98 -13.84 13.17
CA SER A 165 12.94 -14.83 12.68
C SER A 165 13.42 -14.49 11.27
N ALA A 166 12.51 -14.14 10.36
CA ALA A 166 12.87 -13.74 9.00
C ALA A 166 13.77 -12.49 9.00
N ILE A 167 13.50 -11.51 9.85
CA ILE A 167 14.35 -10.31 10.00
C ILE A 167 15.79 -10.70 10.36
N ARG A 168 15.97 -11.59 11.34
CA ARG A 168 17.32 -12.04 11.75
C ARG A 168 18.06 -12.77 10.63
N ASP A 169 17.34 -13.55 9.83
CA ASP A 169 17.95 -14.32 8.75
C ASP A 169 18.37 -13.43 7.57
N PHE A 170 17.51 -12.52 7.17
CA PHE A 170 17.72 -11.71 5.97
C PHE A 170 18.49 -10.42 6.22
N PHE A 171 18.45 -9.90 7.45
CA PHE A 171 19.13 -8.67 7.86
C PHE A 171 19.93 -8.87 9.16
N PRO A 172 20.94 -9.76 9.17
CA PRO A 172 21.69 -10.12 10.39
C PRO A 172 22.43 -8.92 11.03
N GLY A 173 22.69 -7.85 10.26
CA GLY A 173 23.29 -6.60 10.76
C GLY A 173 22.29 -5.59 11.31
N ALA A 174 20.99 -5.84 11.21
CA ALA A 174 19.95 -4.93 11.68
C ALA A 174 19.59 -5.22 13.14
N SER A 175 19.41 -4.17 13.93
CA SER A 175 18.72 -4.27 15.24
C SER A 175 17.22 -4.42 15.01
N TRP A 176 16.58 -5.29 15.79
CA TRP A 176 15.13 -5.42 15.77
C TRP A 176 14.53 -4.76 17.02
N GLN A 177 13.44 -4.02 16.82
CA GLN A 177 12.66 -3.42 17.89
C GLN A 177 11.19 -3.72 17.74
N ARG A 178 10.54 -4.12 18.83
CA ARG A 178 9.08 -4.28 18.87
C ARG A 178 8.39 -2.93 18.73
N CYS A 179 7.39 -2.85 17.87
CA CYS A 179 6.57 -1.65 17.70
C CYS A 179 5.88 -1.27 19.03
N LYS A 180 6.14 -0.06 19.52
CA LYS A 180 5.57 0.44 20.77
C LYS A 180 4.04 0.51 20.75
N VAL A 181 3.44 0.79 19.59
CA VAL A 181 1.98 0.87 19.45
C VAL A 181 1.35 -0.50 19.63
N HIS A 182 1.89 -1.53 18.98
CA HIS A 182 1.45 -2.91 19.14
C HIS A 182 1.71 -3.42 20.57
N PHE A 183 2.87 -3.10 21.13
CA PHE A 183 3.18 -3.43 22.52
C PHE A 183 2.15 -2.84 23.48
N MET A 184 1.88 -1.53 23.40
CA MET A 184 0.87 -0.87 24.23
C MET A 184 -0.51 -1.47 24.04
N ARG A 185 -0.94 -1.70 22.80
CA ARG A 185 -2.23 -2.30 22.47
C ARG A 185 -2.37 -3.69 23.12
N ASN A 186 -1.33 -4.49 23.02
CA ASN A 186 -1.33 -5.85 23.56
C ASN A 186 -1.42 -5.84 25.11
N ILE A 187 -0.67 -4.97 25.77
CA ILE A 187 -0.76 -4.85 27.26
C ILE A 187 -2.13 -4.32 27.66
N LEU A 188 -2.63 -3.28 27.02
CA LEU A 188 -3.92 -2.67 27.35
C LEU A 188 -5.10 -3.62 27.08
N ALA A 189 -4.92 -4.70 26.31
CA ALA A 189 -5.95 -5.71 26.13
C ALA A 189 -6.27 -6.46 27.45
N TYR A 190 -5.30 -6.59 28.33
CA TYR A 190 -5.44 -7.24 29.65
C TYR A 190 -5.88 -6.29 30.76
N VAL A 191 -5.95 -4.98 30.51
CA VAL A 191 -6.31 -3.97 31.49
C VAL A 191 -7.83 -3.72 31.45
N PRO A 192 -8.52 -3.68 32.62
CA PRO A 192 -9.93 -3.33 32.69
C PRO A 192 -10.23 -1.98 32.03
N GLN A 193 -11.38 -1.87 31.36
CA GLN A 193 -11.73 -0.68 30.57
C GLN A 193 -11.65 0.64 31.38
N LYS A 194 -12.01 0.59 32.66
CA LYS A 194 -11.98 1.76 33.56
C LYS A 194 -10.56 2.29 33.83
N GLU A 195 -9.56 1.40 33.79
CA GLU A 195 -8.18 1.71 34.15
C GLU A 195 -7.28 1.92 32.93
N LYS A 196 -7.77 1.62 31.70
CA LYS A 196 -6.97 1.70 30.48
C LYS A 196 -6.32 3.06 30.27
N LYS A 197 -7.02 4.15 30.57
CA LYS A 197 -6.51 5.51 30.33
C LYS A 197 -5.34 5.83 31.26
N SER A 198 -5.49 5.65 32.58
CA SER A 198 -4.44 5.91 33.54
C SER A 198 -3.23 4.98 33.33
N PHE A 199 -3.50 3.70 33.08
CA PHE A 199 -2.44 2.73 32.81
C PHE A 199 -1.65 3.07 31.53
N ALA A 200 -2.34 3.53 30.46
CA ALA A 200 -1.68 3.95 29.23
C ALA A 200 -0.80 5.19 29.43
N GLU A 201 -1.18 6.12 30.31
CA GLU A 201 -0.38 7.28 30.66
C GLU A 201 0.90 6.86 31.39
N THR A 202 0.81 6.02 32.39
CA THR A 202 1.97 5.46 33.09
C THR A 202 2.87 4.65 32.14
N LEU A 203 2.29 3.84 31.26
CA LEU A 203 3.06 3.04 30.31
C LEU A 203 3.86 3.91 29.33
N LYS A 204 3.37 5.11 28.99
CA LYS A 204 4.09 6.05 28.11
C LYS A 204 5.37 6.58 28.74
N GLU A 205 5.46 6.65 30.06
CA GLU A 205 6.64 7.12 30.78
C GLU A 205 7.89 6.28 30.46
N ILE A 206 7.72 4.99 30.14
CA ILE A 206 8.81 4.11 29.71
C ILE A 206 9.59 4.71 28.53
N TRP A 207 8.86 5.32 27.56
CA TRP A 207 9.48 5.92 26.36
C TRP A 207 9.85 7.39 26.52
N LEU A 208 9.45 8.03 27.62
CA LEU A 208 9.80 9.40 27.94
C LEU A 208 10.99 9.46 28.89
N ALA A 209 11.46 8.32 29.40
CA ALA A 209 12.58 8.24 30.32
C ALA A 209 13.87 8.78 29.64
N PRO A 210 14.62 9.67 30.31
CA PRO A 210 15.78 10.36 29.72
C PRO A 210 17.02 9.48 29.53
N THR A 211 16.99 8.23 29.98
CA THR A 211 18.13 7.31 29.92
C THR A 211 17.81 6.08 29.07
N ALA A 212 18.65 5.80 28.09
CA ALA A 212 18.56 4.65 27.20
C ALA A 212 18.60 3.27 27.91
N GLY A 213 18.93 3.21 29.21
CA GLY A 213 19.07 1.98 29.99
C GLY A 213 17.76 1.24 30.31
N ILE A 214 16.58 1.85 30.03
CA ILE A 214 15.27 1.27 30.38
C ILE A 214 14.51 0.74 29.14
N ILE A 215 15.04 0.91 27.94
CA ILE A 215 14.35 0.55 26.69
C ILE A 215 14.73 -0.86 26.19
N LEU A 216 15.52 -1.60 26.93
CA LEU A 216 15.89 -3.00 26.62
C LEU A 216 14.99 -3.99 27.39
N LEU A 217 13.70 -4.03 27.05
CA LEU A 217 12.82 -5.12 27.40
C LEU A 217 12.07 -5.61 26.17
#